data_385d37fc624bf89fda808ef65fb5e879
#
_entry.id   385d37fc624bf89fda808ef65fb5e879
#
_cell.length_a   1.000
_cell.length_b   1.000
_cell.length_c   1.000
_cell.angle_alpha   90.00
_cell.angle_beta   90.00
_cell.angle_gamma   90.00
#
_symmetry.space_group_name_H-M   'P 1'
#
loop_
_entity.id
_entity.type
_entity.pdbx_description
1 polymer ?
#
loop_
_entity_poly.entity_id
_entity_poly.type
_entity_poly.pdbx_seq_one_letter_code
_entity_poly.pdbx_strand_id
1 'polypeptide(L)'
;GASKMSFSLADERLLMGMSVMMLDKNVARCSQISEQLPRALVIQGDGTDSELLAEEGIEQTDAFVALTGIDEANILMALCASRQTERCKVVAKINRRSLTELVSSEGMIDSVVSARDVPTELIVQSVRAMECAAGSQIKTLHRLVGGAVEALEFHVDKGVTLPDTPLRDLKLKPGVLIAGIVRRNG
;
A
#
# COMPACT_ATOMS: atom_id res chain seq x y z
N GLY A 1 8.21 4.26 13.21
CA GLY A 1 9.66 4.07 13.02
C GLY A 1 10.23 4.91 11.91
N ALA A 2 11.37 5.55 12.18
CA ALA A 2 12.06 6.52 11.32
C ALA A 2 12.96 5.85 10.27
N SER A 3 12.40 4.94 9.47
CA SER A 3 13.12 4.29 8.36
C SER A 3 13.11 5.15 7.09
N LYS A 4 13.94 4.80 6.09
CA LYS A 4 13.88 5.46 4.77
C LYS A 4 12.48 5.38 4.16
N MET A 5 11.79 4.26 4.32
CA MET A 5 10.44 4.06 3.81
C MET A 5 9.44 5.01 4.47
N SER A 6 9.47 5.14 5.80
CA SER A 6 8.58 6.05 6.53
C SER A 6 8.88 7.52 6.22
N PHE A 7 10.15 7.86 6.03
CA PHE A 7 10.56 9.20 5.60
C PHE A 7 9.98 9.54 4.21
N SER A 8 10.19 8.68 3.21
CA SER A 8 9.67 8.92 1.85
C SER A 8 8.14 8.99 1.83
N LEU A 9 7.46 8.12 2.59
CA LEU A 9 6.01 8.18 2.71
C LEU A 9 5.54 9.49 3.33
N ALA A 10 6.20 9.93 4.40
CA ALA A 10 5.86 11.18 5.08
C ALA A 10 6.04 12.39 4.16
N ASP A 11 7.15 12.46 3.43
CA ASP A 11 7.45 13.54 2.49
C ASP A 11 6.38 13.63 1.38
N GLU A 12 6.05 12.50 0.75
CA GLU A 12 4.99 12.45 -0.27
C GLU A 12 3.63 12.88 0.28
N ARG A 13 3.25 12.47 1.51
CA ARG A 13 1.97 12.84 2.09
C ARG A 13 1.91 14.32 2.46
N LEU A 14 3.01 14.89 2.94
CA LEU A 14 3.14 16.33 3.19
C LEU A 14 3.01 17.16 1.90
N LEU A 15 3.59 16.67 0.77
CA LEU A 15 3.43 17.31 -0.54
C LEU A 15 1.98 17.31 -1.02
N MET A 16 1.21 16.27 -0.66
CA MET A 16 -0.23 16.17 -0.95
C MET A 16 -1.10 17.03 -0.01
N GLY A 17 -0.50 17.76 0.93
CA GLY A 17 -1.21 18.64 1.86
C GLY A 17 -1.79 17.94 3.09
N MET A 18 -1.41 16.67 3.34
CA MET A 18 -1.83 15.94 4.53
C MET A 18 -1.03 16.39 5.75
N SER A 19 -1.64 16.32 6.94
CA SER A 19 -0.93 16.43 8.21
C SER A 19 -0.26 15.09 8.52
N VAL A 20 1.01 15.11 8.84
CA VAL A 20 1.79 13.90 9.12
C VAL A 20 2.43 13.97 10.49
N MET A 21 2.19 12.93 11.29
CA MET A 21 2.86 12.69 12.55
C MET A 21 3.79 11.49 12.41
N MET A 22 5.01 11.61 12.92
CA MET A 22 6.00 10.53 12.91
C MET A 22 6.44 10.23 14.33
N LEU A 23 6.48 8.94 14.69
CA LEU A 23 6.84 8.49 16.02
C LEU A 23 8.00 7.49 15.96
N ASP A 24 9.06 7.76 16.73
CA ASP A 24 10.22 6.87 16.86
C ASP A 24 10.80 6.90 18.26
N LYS A 25 11.36 5.76 18.71
CA LYS A 25 12.02 5.65 20.03
C LYS A 25 13.38 6.36 20.07
N ASN A 26 14.02 6.53 18.92
CA ASN A 26 15.38 7.04 18.80
C ASN A 26 15.41 8.56 18.69
N VAL A 27 15.89 9.22 19.74
CA VAL A 27 16.00 10.69 19.83
C VAL A 27 16.77 11.30 18.67
N ALA A 28 17.93 10.75 18.33
CA ALA A 28 18.76 11.28 17.26
C ALA A 28 18.05 11.20 15.89
N ARG A 29 17.27 10.15 15.66
CA ARG A 29 16.45 10.03 14.45
C ARG A 29 15.29 11.02 14.44
N CYS A 30 14.63 11.21 15.57
CA CYS A 30 13.57 12.22 15.68
C CYS A 30 14.12 13.62 15.36
N SER A 31 15.27 14.01 15.91
CA SER A 31 15.92 15.28 15.60
C SER A 31 16.25 15.41 14.11
N GLN A 32 16.87 14.38 13.53
CA GLN A 32 17.21 14.38 12.09
C GLN A 32 15.98 14.55 11.20
N ILE A 33 14.88 13.88 11.52
CA ILE A 33 13.64 13.98 10.73
C ILE A 33 13.00 15.35 10.89
N SER A 34 12.96 15.90 12.11
CA SER A 34 12.41 17.23 12.34
C SER A 34 13.15 18.31 11.54
N GLU A 35 14.46 18.18 11.36
CA GLU A 35 15.25 19.07 10.52
C GLU A 35 14.93 18.92 9.03
N GLN A 36 14.73 17.68 8.56
CA GLN A 36 14.50 17.37 7.14
C GLN A 36 13.05 17.55 6.70
N LEU A 37 12.10 17.33 7.60
CA LEU A 37 10.66 17.48 7.37
C LEU A 37 10.03 18.45 8.37
N PRO A 38 10.28 19.75 8.26
CA PRO A 38 9.83 20.75 9.25
C PRO A 38 8.30 20.89 9.34
N ARG A 39 7.56 20.34 8.37
CA ARG A 39 6.10 20.30 8.37
C ARG A 39 5.51 19.05 9.03
N ALA A 40 6.32 18.05 9.32
CA ALA A 40 5.90 16.86 10.06
C ALA A 40 5.96 17.13 11.57
N LEU A 41 4.97 16.65 12.30
CA LEU A 41 5.06 16.57 13.76
C LEU A 41 5.86 15.32 14.12
N VAL A 42 7.02 15.46 14.74
CA VAL A 42 7.89 14.34 15.11
C VAL A 42 7.91 14.19 16.62
N ILE A 43 7.52 13.00 17.09
CA ILE A 43 7.40 12.68 18.50
C ILE A 43 8.37 11.55 18.86
N GLN A 44 9.09 11.74 19.95
CA GLN A 44 9.91 10.68 20.51
C GLN A 44 9.05 9.81 21.42
N GLY A 45 8.91 8.51 21.11
CA GLY A 45 8.15 7.61 21.95
C GLY A 45 8.08 6.18 21.44
N ASP A 46 7.46 5.36 22.24
CA ASP A 46 7.17 3.95 21.90
C ASP A 46 5.79 3.84 21.24
N GLY A 47 5.74 3.48 19.97
CA GLY A 47 4.47 3.26 19.26
C GLY A 47 3.65 2.06 19.75
N THR A 48 4.18 1.25 20.69
CA THR A 48 3.40 0.20 21.37
C THR A 48 2.75 0.68 22.67
N ASP A 49 3.02 1.93 23.06
CA ASP A 49 2.41 2.54 24.22
C ASP A 49 1.06 3.16 23.83
N SER A 50 -0.01 2.53 24.34
CA SER A 50 -1.39 2.92 24.04
C SER A 50 -1.78 4.26 24.69
N GLU A 51 -1.19 4.61 25.82
CA GLU A 51 -1.45 5.89 26.50
C GLU A 51 -0.84 7.03 25.69
N LEU A 52 0.40 6.87 25.24
CA LEU A 52 1.05 7.84 24.35
C LEU A 52 0.26 8.03 23.04
N LEU A 53 -0.21 6.94 22.40
CA LEU A 53 -0.99 7.05 21.18
C LEU A 53 -2.30 7.80 21.42
N ALA A 54 -2.96 7.61 22.55
CA ALA A 54 -4.18 8.31 22.92
C ALA A 54 -3.91 9.80 23.16
N GLU A 55 -2.85 10.14 23.92
CA GLU A 55 -2.43 11.52 24.18
C GLU A 55 -2.12 12.28 22.88
N GLU A 56 -1.51 11.60 21.92
CA GLU A 56 -1.17 12.17 20.60
C GLU A 56 -2.35 12.14 19.58
N GLY A 57 -3.53 11.78 20.03
CA GLY A 57 -4.77 11.95 19.27
C GLY A 57 -4.99 10.90 18.18
N ILE A 58 -4.61 9.66 18.41
CA ILE A 58 -4.86 8.56 17.45
C ILE A 58 -6.33 8.42 17.08
N GLU A 59 -7.25 8.76 17.97
CA GLU A 59 -8.70 8.72 17.74
C GLU A 59 -9.15 9.70 16.63
N GLN A 60 -8.38 10.75 16.38
CA GLN A 60 -8.66 11.76 15.37
C GLN A 60 -7.86 11.53 14.07
N THR A 61 -7.11 10.44 14.00
CA THR A 61 -6.23 10.12 12.88
C THR A 61 -6.98 9.34 11.80
N ASP A 62 -6.87 9.76 10.53
CA ASP A 62 -7.48 9.06 9.40
C ASP A 62 -6.76 7.77 9.03
N ALA A 63 -5.44 7.72 9.24
CA ALA A 63 -4.63 6.55 8.93
C ALA A 63 -3.45 6.37 9.90
N PHE A 64 -3.23 5.14 10.36
CA PHE A 64 -2.09 4.71 11.16
C PHE A 64 -1.24 3.72 10.38
N VAL A 65 0.08 3.96 10.29
CA VAL A 65 0.99 3.14 9.49
C VAL A 65 2.16 2.66 10.33
N ALA A 66 2.22 1.38 10.64
CA ALA A 66 3.31 0.75 11.39
C ALA A 66 4.44 0.27 10.46
N LEU A 67 5.60 0.97 10.48
CA LEU A 67 6.72 0.76 9.54
C LEU A 67 8.07 0.52 10.24
N THR A 68 8.09 -0.13 11.40
CA THR A 68 9.36 -0.45 12.09
C THR A 68 10.10 -1.61 11.40
N GLY A 69 11.29 -1.94 11.90
CA GLY A 69 12.07 -3.09 11.45
C GLY A 69 11.58 -4.45 11.95
N ILE A 70 10.63 -4.47 12.91
CA ILE A 70 10.20 -5.66 13.64
C ILE A 70 8.72 -5.93 13.34
N ASP A 71 8.44 -7.05 12.69
CA ASP A 71 7.08 -7.41 12.25
C ASP A 71 6.11 -7.53 13.42
N GLU A 72 6.52 -8.16 14.54
CA GLU A 72 5.70 -8.32 15.74
C GLU A 72 5.33 -6.98 16.38
N ALA A 73 6.28 -6.02 16.40
CA ALA A 73 6.01 -4.69 16.90
C ALA A 73 5.01 -3.95 15.99
N ASN A 74 5.14 -4.12 14.66
CA ASN A 74 4.20 -3.52 13.71
C ASN A 74 2.78 -4.09 13.88
N ILE A 75 2.66 -5.41 14.09
CA ILE A 75 1.37 -6.06 14.37
C ILE A 75 0.79 -5.53 15.68
N LEU A 76 1.57 -5.48 16.75
CA LEU A 76 1.10 -5.02 18.06
C LEU A 76 0.61 -3.57 18.00
N MET A 77 1.39 -2.67 17.38
CA MET A 77 1.01 -1.27 17.18
C MET A 77 -0.27 -1.14 16.36
N ALA A 78 -0.40 -1.92 15.28
CA ALA A 78 -1.58 -1.91 14.43
C ALA A 78 -2.83 -2.38 15.21
N LEU A 79 -2.72 -3.43 16.02
CA LEU A 79 -3.79 -3.91 16.88
C LEU A 79 -4.17 -2.89 17.97
N CYS A 80 -3.20 -2.20 18.57
CA CYS A 80 -3.46 -1.13 19.52
C CYS A 80 -4.23 0.02 18.83
N ALA A 81 -3.79 0.42 17.65
CA ALA A 81 -4.45 1.48 16.89
C ALA A 81 -5.89 1.10 16.49
N SER A 82 -6.12 -0.11 15.97
CA SER A 82 -7.44 -0.56 15.56
C SER A 82 -8.46 -0.67 16.71
N ARG A 83 -7.97 -0.85 17.94
CA ARG A 83 -8.84 -0.88 19.13
C ARG A 83 -9.26 0.50 19.64
N GLN A 84 -8.47 1.53 19.34
CA GLN A 84 -8.76 2.89 19.82
C GLN A 84 -9.72 3.65 18.91
N THR A 85 -9.81 3.28 17.64
CA THR A 85 -10.72 3.95 16.71
C THR A 85 -11.10 3.04 15.54
N GLU A 86 -12.39 3.03 15.22
CA GLU A 86 -12.93 2.31 14.05
C GLU A 86 -12.79 3.11 12.75
N ARG A 87 -12.45 4.40 12.84
CA ARG A 87 -12.37 5.30 11.67
C ARG A 87 -10.99 5.31 11.02
N CYS A 88 -9.97 4.94 11.77
CA CYS A 88 -8.58 4.98 11.32
C CYS A 88 -8.27 3.78 10.41
N LYS A 89 -7.76 4.07 9.23
CA LYS A 89 -7.18 3.05 8.34
C LYS A 89 -5.87 2.54 8.91
N VAL A 90 -5.81 1.26 9.25
CA VAL A 90 -4.63 0.66 9.87
C VAL A 90 -3.82 -0.15 8.86
N VAL A 91 -2.56 0.25 8.68
CA VAL A 91 -1.61 -0.40 7.77
C VAL A 91 -0.40 -0.90 8.55
N ALA A 92 0.00 -2.14 8.34
CA ALA A 92 1.19 -2.71 8.95
C ALA A 92 2.17 -3.27 7.90
N LYS A 93 3.46 -2.98 8.07
CA LYS A 93 4.52 -3.63 7.30
C LYS A 93 4.85 -4.97 7.96
N ILE A 94 4.64 -6.06 7.24
CA ILE A 94 4.96 -7.43 7.69
C ILE A 94 5.72 -8.13 6.57
N ASN A 95 6.95 -8.56 6.84
CA ASN A 95 7.80 -9.20 5.84
C ASN A 95 7.72 -10.74 5.89
N ARG A 96 7.31 -11.30 7.03
CA ARG A 96 7.17 -12.76 7.20
C ARG A 96 5.80 -13.22 6.75
N ARG A 97 5.77 -14.08 5.75
CA ARG A 97 4.53 -14.59 5.14
C ARG A 97 3.60 -15.29 6.13
N SER A 98 4.17 -16.09 7.05
CA SER A 98 3.40 -16.76 8.09
C SER A 98 2.65 -15.80 9.01
N LEU A 99 3.22 -14.65 9.31
CA LEU A 99 2.54 -13.61 10.10
C LEU A 99 1.49 -12.86 9.29
N THR A 100 1.76 -12.62 8.01
CA THR A 100 0.77 -12.00 7.10
C THR A 100 -0.49 -12.87 7.00
N GLU A 101 -0.35 -14.17 6.80
CA GLU A 101 -1.46 -15.11 6.72
C GLU A 101 -2.28 -15.13 8.02
N LEU A 102 -1.60 -15.15 9.17
CA LEU A 102 -2.25 -15.12 10.50
C LEU A 102 -3.07 -13.84 10.70
N VAL A 103 -2.47 -12.68 10.43
CA VAL A 103 -3.10 -11.38 10.68
C VAL A 103 -4.24 -11.10 9.70
N SER A 104 -4.10 -11.52 8.43
CA SER A 104 -5.14 -11.34 7.41
C SER A 104 -6.41 -12.15 7.71
N SER A 105 -6.29 -13.31 8.40
CA SER A 105 -7.44 -14.12 8.78
C SER A 105 -8.30 -13.49 9.88
N GLU A 106 -7.71 -12.65 10.73
CA GLU A 106 -8.39 -12.03 11.88
C GLU A 106 -9.14 -10.72 11.52
N GLY A 107 -8.85 -10.12 10.36
CA GLY A 107 -9.54 -8.92 9.89
C GLY A 107 -9.33 -7.64 10.72
N MET A 108 -8.33 -7.64 11.63
CA MET A 108 -8.08 -6.53 12.56
C MET A 108 -7.15 -5.45 11.99
N ILE A 109 -6.53 -5.70 10.84
CA ILE A 109 -5.65 -4.77 10.15
C ILE A 109 -6.18 -4.61 8.73
N ASP A 110 -6.45 -3.37 8.31
CA ASP A 110 -7.05 -3.09 7.00
C ASP A 110 -6.15 -3.45 5.83
N SER A 111 -4.83 -3.28 6.01
CA SER A 111 -3.87 -3.57 4.96
C SER A 111 -2.51 -4.01 5.50
N VAL A 112 -1.99 -5.07 4.92
CA VAL A 112 -0.63 -5.55 5.20
C VAL A 112 0.25 -5.31 3.98
N VAL A 113 1.40 -4.68 4.18
CA VAL A 113 2.38 -4.38 3.12
C VAL A 113 3.68 -5.13 3.40
N SER A 114 4.16 -5.89 2.42
CA SER A 114 5.46 -6.55 2.50
C SER A 114 6.46 -5.82 1.60
N ALA A 115 7.58 -5.38 2.18
CA ALA A 115 8.65 -4.76 1.40
C ALA A 115 9.36 -5.74 0.44
N ARG A 116 9.15 -7.05 0.61
CA ARG A 116 9.71 -8.09 -0.26
C ARG A 116 8.82 -8.39 -1.46
N ASP A 117 7.50 -8.29 -1.28
CA ASP A 117 6.54 -8.67 -2.33
C ASP A 117 6.40 -7.58 -3.39
N VAL A 118 6.47 -6.30 -2.99
CA VAL A 118 6.38 -5.16 -3.91
C VAL A 118 7.44 -5.22 -5.04
N PRO A 119 8.76 -5.41 -4.77
CA PRO A 119 9.73 -5.56 -5.84
C PRO A 119 9.50 -6.79 -6.71
N THR A 120 9.07 -7.92 -6.12
CA THR A 120 8.78 -9.15 -6.84
C THR A 120 7.62 -8.95 -7.82
N GLU A 121 6.57 -8.27 -7.41
CA GLU A 121 5.44 -7.95 -8.27
C GLU A 121 5.84 -7.03 -9.43
N LEU A 122 6.66 -6.03 -9.19
CA LEU A 122 7.19 -5.14 -10.23
C LEU A 122 8.07 -5.90 -11.25
N ILE A 123 8.92 -6.84 -10.77
CA ILE A 123 9.74 -7.68 -11.65
C ILE A 123 8.86 -8.59 -12.51
N VAL A 124 7.89 -9.28 -11.90
CA VAL A 124 6.94 -10.15 -12.62
C VAL A 124 6.15 -9.34 -13.64
N GLN A 125 5.73 -8.13 -13.29
CA GLN A 125 5.04 -7.23 -14.21
C GLN A 125 5.94 -6.84 -15.39
N SER A 126 7.21 -6.51 -15.14
CA SER A 126 8.17 -6.15 -16.18
C SER A 126 8.46 -7.33 -17.12
N VAL A 127 8.65 -8.54 -16.57
CA VAL A 127 8.87 -9.75 -17.38
C VAL A 127 7.65 -10.07 -18.25
N ARG A 128 6.44 -10.02 -17.68
CA ARG A 128 5.21 -10.25 -18.43
C ARG A 128 4.97 -9.19 -19.52
N ALA A 129 5.31 -7.93 -19.24
CA ALA A 129 5.25 -6.88 -20.25
C ALA A 129 6.19 -7.15 -21.43
N MET A 130 7.37 -7.73 -21.19
CA MET A 130 8.30 -8.15 -22.25
C MET A 130 7.78 -9.36 -23.04
N GLU A 131 7.16 -10.33 -22.38
CA GLU A 131 6.56 -11.51 -23.02
C GLU A 131 5.32 -11.15 -23.87
N CYS A 132 4.57 -10.13 -23.46
CA CYS A 132 3.40 -9.66 -24.19
C CYS A 132 3.72 -8.68 -25.34
N ALA A 133 5.01 -8.45 -25.65
CA ALA A 133 5.46 -7.48 -26.67
C ALA A 133 4.99 -7.77 -28.13
N ALA A 134 4.15 -8.78 -28.32
CA ALA A 134 3.54 -9.11 -29.62
C ALA A 134 2.24 -8.32 -29.93
N GLY A 135 1.98 -7.16 -29.27
CA GLY A 135 0.88 -6.28 -29.69
C GLY A 135 0.15 -5.45 -28.65
N SER A 136 0.35 -5.67 -27.37
CA SER A 136 -0.31 -4.84 -26.34
C SER A 136 0.57 -4.74 -25.10
N GLN A 137 0.94 -3.53 -24.70
CA GLN A 137 1.71 -3.31 -23.48
C GLN A 137 0.78 -3.42 -22.27
N ILE A 138 1.10 -4.32 -21.33
CA ILE A 138 0.46 -4.34 -20.01
C ILE A 138 0.94 -3.10 -19.26
N LYS A 139 0.01 -2.22 -18.89
CA LYS A 139 0.30 -1.00 -18.14
C LYS A 139 0.38 -1.29 -16.64
N THR A 140 -0.56 -2.05 -16.13
CA THR A 140 -0.65 -2.35 -14.70
C THR A 140 -1.22 -3.75 -14.49
N LEU A 141 -0.69 -4.46 -13.47
CA LEU A 141 -1.19 -5.74 -13.01
C LEU A 141 -1.55 -5.61 -11.52
N HIS A 142 -2.77 -5.91 -11.17
CA HIS A 142 -3.24 -5.95 -9.78
C HIS A 142 -3.62 -7.38 -9.41
N ARG A 143 -3.10 -7.86 -8.29
CA ARG A 143 -3.53 -9.12 -7.69
C ARG A 143 -4.59 -8.85 -6.65
N LEU A 144 -5.75 -9.48 -6.80
CA LEU A 144 -6.90 -9.35 -5.94
C LEU A 144 -7.17 -10.68 -5.21
N VAL A 145 -7.84 -10.58 -4.06
CA VAL A 145 -8.26 -11.77 -3.28
C VAL A 145 -7.09 -12.71 -2.99
N GLY A 146 -6.01 -12.19 -2.38
CA GLY A 146 -4.84 -13.00 -2.02
C GLY A 146 -4.11 -13.63 -3.21
N GLY A 147 -4.27 -13.08 -4.43
CA GLY A 147 -3.65 -13.61 -5.65
C GLY A 147 -4.51 -14.61 -6.43
N ALA A 148 -5.73 -14.88 -5.98
CA ALA A 148 -6.66 -15.78 -6.69
C ALA A 148 -7.23 -15.16 -7.97
N VAL A 149 -7.21 -13.82 -8.09
CA VAL A 149 -7.69 -13.07 -9.26
C VAL A 149 -6.62 -12.06 -9.67
N GLU A 150 -6.37 -11.91 -10.96
CA GLU A 150 -5.49 -10.90 -11.51
C GLU A 150 -6.30 -9.92 -12.39
N ALA A 151 -6.17 -8.62 -12.13
CA ALA A 151 -6.69 -7.56 -12.99
C ALA A 151 -5.54 -6.93 -13.78
N LEU A 152 -5.65 -6.90 -15.09
CA LEU A 152 -4.65 -6.39 -16.02
C LEU A 152 -5.18 -5.16 -16.75
N GLU A 153 -4.44 -4.07 -16.72
CA GLU A 153 -4.70 -2.88 -17.54
C GLU A 153 -3.83 -2.93 -18.79
N PHE A 154 -4.44 -2.84 -19.94
CA PHE A 154 -3.76 -2.79 -21.24
C PHE A 154 -3.95 -1.43 -21.89
N HIS A 155 -2.91 -0.92 -22.51
CA HIS A 155 -3.04 0.19 -23.45
C HIS A 155 -3.36 -0.38 -24.84
N VAL A 156 -4.45 0.09 -25.43
CA VAL A 156 -4.84 -0.29 -26.78
C VAL A 156 -4.33 0.79 -27.73
N ASP A 157 -3.28 0.48 -28.47
CA ASP A 157 -2.73 1.39 -29.47
C ASP A 157 -3.60 1.46 -30.73
N LYS A 158 -3.52 2.58 -31.45
CA LYS A 158 -4.28 2.82 -32.70
C LYS A 158 -4.01 1.78 -33.81
N GLY A 159 -2.94 0.98 -33.69
CA GLY A 159 -2.57 -0.07 -34.64
C GLY A 159 -3.16 -1.45 -34.34
N VAL A 160 -3.80 -1.62 -33.19
CA VAL A 160 -4.47 -2.88 -32.85
C VAL A 160 -5.84 -2.87 -33.49
N THR A 161 -6.02 -3.69 -34.50
CA THR A 161 -7.34 -3.91 -35.12
C THR A 161 -8.18 -4.74 -34.16
N LEU A 162 -8.86 -4.06 -33.23
CA LEU A 162 -9.99 -4.69 -32.56
C LEU A 162 -11.03 -4.96 -33.64
N PRO A 163 -11.59 -6.16 -33.72
CA PRO A 163 -12.69 -6.43 -34.65
C PRO A 163 -13.80 -5.40 -34.36
N ASP A 164 -14.42 -4.90 -35.39
CA ASP A 164 -15.54 -3.92 -35.35
C ASP A 164 -16.80 -4.56 -34.76
N THR A 165 -16.60 -5.28 -33.68
CA THR A 165 -17.58 -6.10 -32.98
C THR A 165 -17.87 -5.45 -31.64
N PRO A 166 -19.15 -5.20 -31.33
CA PRO A 166 -19.52 -4.70 -30.00
C PRO A 166 -18.96 -5.59 -28.88
N LEU A 167 -18.54 -4.98 -27.77
CA LEU A 167 -17.94 -5.71 -26.64
C LEU A 167 -18.79 -6.88 -26.14
N ARG A 168 -20.12 -6.75 -26.19
CA ARG A 168 -21.06 -7.82 -25.83
C ARG A 168 -20.95 -9.07 -26.69
N ASP A 169 -20.43 -8.93 -27.92
CA ASP A 169 -20.36 -9.98 -28.92
C ASP A 169 -18.92 -10.56 -29.05
N LEU A 170 -17.96 -9.99 -28.28
CA LEU A 170 -16.58 -10.46 -28.24
C LEU A 170 -16.47 -11.84 -27.59
N LYS A 171 -15.89 -12.79 -28.32
CA LYS A 171 -15.53 -14.11 -27.75
C LYS A 171 -14.21 -14.01 -27.00
N LEU A 172 -14.28 -13.88 -25.69
CA LEU A 172 -13.12 -13.90 -24.81
C LEU A 172 -12.68 -15.35 -24.52
N LYS A 173 -11.40 -15.51 -24.15
CA LYS A 173 -10.90 -16.80 -23.68
C LYS A 173 -11.61 -17.19 -22.37
N PRO A 174 -11.82 -18.50 -22.10
CA PRO A 174 -12.38 -18.95 -20.82
C PRO A 174 -11.61 -18.36 -19.63
N GLY A 175 -12.32 -17.88 -18.63
CA GLY A 175 -11.72 -17.27 -17.43
C GLY A 175 -11.30 -15.81 -17.58
N VAL A 176 -11.56 -15.15 -18.71
CA VAL A 176 -11.29 -13.72 -18.92
C VAL A 176 -12.58 -12.92 -18.91
N LEU A 177 -12.59 -11.82 -18.16
CA LEU A 177 -13.70 -10.87 -18.08
C LEU A 177 -13.17 -9.45 -18.31
N ILE A 178 -13.86 -8.66 -19.12
CA ILE A 178 -13.59 -7.22 -19.22
C ILE A 178 -14.25 -6.52 -18.04
N ALA A 179 -13.45 -6.06 -17.07
CA ALA A 179 -13.94 -5.40 -15.86
C ALA A 179 -14.27 -3.92 -16.09
N GLY A 180 -13.61 -3.27 -17.03
CA GLY A 180 -13.83 -1.85 -17.31
C GLY A 180 -13.07 -1.35 -18.52
N ILE A 181 -13.47 -0.18 -19.04
CA ILE A 181 -12.80 0.52 -20.13
C ILE A 181 -12.68 1.99 -19.75
N VAL A 182 -11.46 2.50 -19.75
CA VAL A 182 -11.18 3.92 -19.54
C VAL A 182 -10.91 4.57 -20.89
N ARG A 183 -11.70 5.58 -21.26
CA ARG A 183 -11.51 6.36 -22.47
C ARG A 183 -10.68 7.60 -22.19
N ARG A 184 -9.90 8.05 -23.18
CA ARG A 184 -8.99 9.20 -23.06
C ARG A 184 -9.71 10.54 -22.78
N ASN A 185 -11.03 10.62 -22.97
CA ASN A 185 -11.84 11.85 -22.92
C ASN A 185 -12.93 11.80 -21.84
N GLY A 186 -12.80 10.96 -20.80
CA GLY A 186 -13.85 10.89 -19.77
C GLY A 186 -13.37 10.31 -18.50
#